data_f75d54e34144c6cd1d93af4032c1658f
#
_entry.id   f75d54e34144c6cd1d93af4032c1658f
#
_cell.length_a   1.000
_cell.length_b   1.000
_cell.length_c   1.000
_cell.angle_alpha   90.00
_cell.angle_beta   90.00
_cell.angle_gamma   90.00
#
_symmetry.space_group_name_H-M   'P 1'
#
loop_
_entity.id
_entity.type
_entity.pdbx_description
1 polymer ?
#
loop_
_entity_poly.entity_id
_entity_poly.type
_entity_poly.pdbx_seq_one_letter_code
_entity_poly.pdbx_strand_id
1 'polypeptide(L)'
;MRGLSGKKVLVTGGASGIGAATAARFLDEGALVCVLDRSAEARERIGKELPGLSGILAADVADRDSVEAAFAKAVQRMGAVDVLINNAGISIRHAFLDITQDEWDDVMAVNLTGAFHVAQTAGRHMMKRGGGVILNTASTSGTHGYPHYADYNATKGGVIALTKAMALELAPTIRVNAISPGYCLTPMQRAEYTDEMMERVNSKIPLGRHATPEEIAALFAFLASEDAAFASGHVYVMDGAETTGGLASQ
;
A
#
# COMPACT_ATOMS: atom_id res chain seq x y z
N MET A 1 -10.66 8.23 14.64
CA MET A 1 -11.58 8.39 13.50
C MET A 1 -12.82 7.55 13.71
N ARG A 2 -14.00 7.97 13.16
CA ARG A 2 -15.25 7.23 13.39
C ARG A 2 -15.23 5.87 12.71
N GLY A 3 -15.75 4.86 13.39
CA GLY A 3 -15.99 3.52 12.82
C GLY A 3 -14.76 2.65 12.64
N LEU A 4 -13.57 2.99 13.17
CA LEU A 4 -12.37 2.16 13.08
C LEU A 4 -12.20 1.21 14.26
N SER A 5 -12.67 1.59 15.45
CA SER A 5 -12.57 0.74 16.63
C SER A 5 -13.26 -0.62 16.39
N GLY A 6 -12.56 -1.72 16.68
CA GLY A 6 -13.02 -3.08 16.47
C GLY A 6 -13.05 -3.57 15.01
N LYS A 7 -12.67 -2.75 14.00
CA LYS A 7 -12.49 -3.19 12.61
C LYS A 7 -11.34 -4.19 12.50
N LYS A 8 -11.47 -5.12 11.59
CA LYS A 8 -10.48 -6.17 11.29
C LYS A 8 -9.72 -5.74 10.05
N VAL A 9 -8.47 -5.37 10.24
CA VAL A 9 -7.61 -4.77 9.22
C VAL A 9 -6.50 -5.73 8.82
N LEU A 10 -6.36 -5.96 7.53
CA LEU A 10 -5.26 -6.74 6.96
C LEU A 10 -4.34 -5.80 6.17
N VAL A 11 -3.04 -5.83 6.49
CA VAL A 11 -2.02 -4.99 5.83
C VAL A 11 -1.00 -5.87 5.14
N THR A 12 -0.84 -5.78 3.83
CA THR A 12 0.24 -6.47 3.10
C THR A 12 1.50 -5.61 3.05
N GLY A 13 2.69 -6.24 3.12
CA GLY A 13 3.95 -5.53 3.33
C GLY A 13 3.93 -4.77 4.66
N GLY A 14 3.24 -5.34 5.66
CA GLY A 14 2.93 -4.69 6.92
C GLY A 14 4.06 -4.71 7.95
N ALA A 15 5.21 -5.29 7.63
CA ALA A 15 6.32 -5.39 8.58
C ALA A 15 7.38 -4.28 8.42
N SER A 16 7.20 -3.34 7.49
CA SER A 16 8.13 -2.23 7.27
C SER A 16 7.47 -1.00 6.64
N GLY A 17 8.14 0.14 6.70
CA GLY A 17 7.79 1.37 6.01
C GLY A 17 6.33 1.81 6.21
N ILE A 18 5.66 2.19 5.11
CA ILE A 18 4.26 2.64 5.13
C ILE A 18 3.32 1.58 5.73
N GLY A 19 3.55 0.29 5.42
CA GLY A 19 2.74 -0.79 5.95
C GLY A 19 2.80 -0.92 7.47
N ALA A 20 4.00 -0.83 8.05
CA ALA A 20 4.20 -0.89 9.50
C ALA A 20 3.58 0.33 10.22
N ALA A 21 3.81 1.54 9.69
CA ALA A 21 3.19 2.75 10.21
C ALA A 21 1.65 2.70 10.12
N THR A 22 1.13 2.12 9.03
CA THR A 22 -0.31 1.92 8.86
C THR A 22 -0.85 0.91 9.88
N ALA A 23 -0.15 -0.19 10.11
CA ALA A 23 -0.53 -1.17 11.13
C ALA A 23 -0.57 -0.54 12.54
N ALA A 24 0.47 0.23 12.90
CA ALA A 24 0.52 0.98 14.15
C ALA A 24 -0.66 1.94 14.28
N ARG A 25 -0.92 2.75 13.24
CA ARG A 25 -2.03 3.69 13.25
C ARG A 25 -3.37 3.00 13.45
N PHE A 26 -3.66 1.89 12.80
CA PHE A 26 -4.93 1.19 13.01
C PHE A 26 -5.04 0.55 14.41
N LEU A 27 -3.94 0.11 15.01
CA LEU A 27 -3.92 -0.31 16.42
C LEU A 27 -4.29 0.85 17.36
N ASP A 28 -3.74 2.05 17.13
CA ASP A 28 -4.07 3.26 17.90
C ASP A 28 -5.53 3.68 17.75
N GLU A 29 -6.16 3.40 16.62
CA GLU A 29 -7.61 3.60 16.39
C GLU A 29 -8.48 2.50 17.01
N GLY A 30 -7.88 1.50 17.68
CA GLY A 30 -8.59 0.39 18.35
C GLY A 30 -9.04 -0.72 17.42
N ALA A 31 -8.44 -0.85 16.25
CA ALA A 31 -8.72 -1.95 15.32
C ALA A 31 -7.95 -3.23 15.70
N LEU A 32 -8.46 -4.38 15.25
CA LEU A 32 -7.73 -5.65 15.24
C LEU A 32 -6.91 -5.72 13.95
N VAL A 33 -5.59 -5.86 14.04
CA VAL A 33 -4.70 -5.77 12.88
C VAL A 33 -3.90 -7.06 12.69
N CYS A 34 -3.96 -7.63 11.48
CA CYS A 34 -3.00 -8.63 10.99
C CYS A 34 -2.12 -8.04 9.91
N VAL A 35 -0.85 -8.41 9.90
CA VAL A 35 0.11 -8.05 8.84
C VAL A 35 0.53 -9.29 8.07
N LEU A 36 0.71 -9.14 6.74
CA LEU A 36 1.33 -10.11 5.86
C LEU A 36 2.66 -9.56 5.38
N ASP A 37 3.72 -10.36 5.47
CA ASP A 37 5.03 -9.99 4.93
C ASP A 37 5.84 -11.24 4.59
N ARG A 38 6.65 -11.18 3.52
CA ARG A 38 7.52 -12.30 3.14
C ARG A 38 8.80 -12.37 3.98
N SER A 39 9.32 -11.22 4.44
CA SER A 39 10.58 -11.15 5.20
C SER A 39 10.43 -11.70 6.62
N ALA A 40 11.13 -12.78 6.93
CA ALA A 40 11.13 -13.36 8.27
C ALA A 40 11.72 -12.38 9.31
N GLU A 41 12.80 -11.69 8.95
CA GLU A 41 13.45 -10.70 9.81
C GLU A 41 12.53 -9.52 10.11
N ALA A 42 11.86 -8.97 9.07
CA ALA A 42 10.92 -7.86 9.26
C ALA A 42 9.73 -8.28 10.14
N ARG A 43 9.23 -9.52 9.98
CA ARG A 43 8.14 -10.06 10.82
C ARG A 43 8.57 -10.24 12.28
N GLU A 44 9.78 -10.67 12.55
CA GLU A 44 10.30 -10.77 13.91
C GLU A 44 10.43 -9.37 14.55
N ARG A 45 10.98 -8.40 13.81
CA ARG A 45 11.15 -7.03 14.27
C ARG A 45 9.79 -6.37 14.61
N ILE A 46 8.83 -6.41 13.68
CA ILE A 46 7.52 -5.78 13.89
C ILE A 46 6.76 -6.42 15.05
N GLY A 47 6.95 -7.71 15.33
CA GLY A 47 6.37 -8.38 16.48
C GLY A 47 6.85 -7.85 17.83
N LYS A 48 8.09 -7.37 17.87
CA LYS A 48 8.67 -6.71 19.06
C LYS A 48 8.19 -5.25 19.16
N GLU A 49 8.10 -4.56 18.02
CA GLU A 49 7.71 -3.15 17.94
C GLU A 49 6.21 -2.94 18.17
N LEU A 50 5.36 -3.85 17.67
CA LEU A 50 3.90 -3.78 17.75
C LEU A 50 3.30 -5.06 18.38
N PRO A 51 3.45 -5.25 19.70
CA PRO A 51 2.98 -6.47 20.37
C PRO A 51 1.43 -6.62 20.36
N GLY A 52 0.69 -5.56 20.02
CA GLY A 52 -0.77 -5.56 19.89
C GLY A 52 -1.31 -6.16 18.59
N LEU A 53 -0.47 -6.59 17.65
CA LEU A 53 -0.90 -7.21 16.41
C LEU A 53 -1.66 -8.53 16.67
N SER A 54 -2.83 -8.68 16.08
CA SER A 54 -3.64 -9.92 16.13
C SER A 54 -2.99 -11.08 15.38
N GLY A 55 -2.10 -10.76 14.42
CA GLY A 55 -1.34 -11.75 13.68
C GLY A 55 -0.23 -11.15 12.82
N ILE A 56 0.88 -11.89 12.75
CA ILE A 56 2.00 -11.62 11.85
C ILE A 56 2.17 -12.89 11.02
N LEU A 57 1.87 -12.82 9.73
CA LEU A 57 1.74 -13.97 8.86
C LEU A 57 2.75 -13.91 7.72
N ALA A 58 3.37 -15.05 7.44
CA ALA A 58 4.24 -15.18 6.27
C ALA A 58 3.35 -15.28 5.02
N ALA A 59 3.62 -14.44 4.02
CA ALA A 59 3.00 -14.55 2.72
C ALA A 59 3.87 -13.90 1.65
N ASP A 60 3.95 -14.54 0.49
CA ASP A 60 4.38 -13.90 -0.75
C ASP A 60 3.13 -13.53 -1.56
N VAL A 61 2.96 -12.25 -1.85
CA VAL A 61 1.78 -11.77 -2.59
C VAL A 61 1.82 -12.18 -4.07
N ALA A 62 3.00 -12.49 -4.60
CA ALA A 62 3.15 -13.01 -5.96
C ALA A 62 2.58 -14.43 -6.11
N ASP A 63 2.53 -15.20 -5.02
CA ASP A 63 2.00 -16.56 -4.97
C ASP A 63 0.55 -16.55 -4.44
N ARG A 64 -0.39 -16.93 -5.30
CA ARG A 64 -1.82 -16.98 -4.98
C ARG A 64 -2.14 -17.91 -3.81
N ASP A 65 -1.56 -19.11 -3.79
CA ASP A 65 -1.84 -20.09 -2.76
C ASP A 65 -1.32 -19.61 -1.40
N SER A 66 -0.15 -18.96 -1.39
CA SER A 66 0.41 -18.28 -0.21
C SER A 66 -0.54 -17.18 0.31
N VAL A 67 -1.09 -16.36 -0.59
CA VAL A 67 -2.07 -15.31 -0.24
C VAL A 67 -3.33 -15.92 0.37
N GLU A 68 -3.93 -16.92 -0.28
CA GLU A 68 -5.18 -17.54 0.18
C GLU A 68 -5.00 -18.21 1.55
N ALA A 69 -3.88 -18.92 1.75
CA ALA A 69 -3.56 -19.56 3.04
C ALA A 69 -3.34 -18.52 4.16
N ALA A 70 -2.62 -17.44 3.88
CA ALA A 70 -2.39 -16.39 4.87
C ALA A 70 -3.67 -15.59 5.16
N PHE A 71 -4.48 -15.31 4.16
CA PHE A 71 -5.78 -14.65 4.33
C PHE A 71 -6.73 -15.48 5.22
N ALA A 72 -6.81 -16.79 4.99
CA ALA A 72 -7.61 -17.70 5.82
C ALA A 72 -7.14 -17.68 7.31
N LYS A 73 -5.82 -17.66 7.54
CA LYS A 73 -5.25 -17.51 8.89
C LYS A 73 -5.60 -16.15 9.52
N ALA A 74 -5.59 -15.07 8.76
CA ALA A 74 -5.98 -13.74 9.23
C ALA A 74 -7.47 -13.74 9.63
N VAL A 75 -8.35 -14.32 8.81
CA VAL A 75 -9.77 -14.49 9.15
C VAL A 75 -9.94 -15.33 10.40
N GLN A 76 -9.20 -16.42 10.55
CA GLN A 76 -9.26 -17.27 11.75
C GLN A 76 -8.90 -16.50 13.03
N ARG A 77 -7.90 -15.59 12.95
CA ARG A 77 -7.44 -14.81 14.11
C ARG A 77 -8.36 -13.65 14.47
N MET A 78 -8.93 -12.98 13.48
CA MET A 78 -9.74 -11.78 13.69
C MET A 78 -11.25 -12.00 13.54
N GLY A 79 -11.68 -13.17 13.07
CA GLY A 79 -13.07 -13.49 12.75
C GLY A 79 -13.52 -12.99 11.38
N ALA A 80 -12.88 -11.98 10.84
CA ALA A 80 -13.15 -11.38 9.52
C ALA A 80 -11.98 -10.54 9.02
N VAL A 81 -12.14 -9.99 7.80
CA VAL A 81 -11.37 -8.85 7.29
C VAL A 81 -12.38 -7.81 6.77
N ASP A 82 -12.43 -6.66 7.43
CA ASP A 82 -13.32 -5.54 7.10
C ASP A 82 -12.60 -4.49 6.23
N VAL A 83 -11.28 -4.36 6.42
CA VAL A 83 -10.42 -3.42 5.69
C VAL A 83 -9.18 -4.14 5.18
N LEU A 84 -8.89 -4.00 3.89
CA LEU A 84 -7.63 -4.39 3.28
C LEU A 84 -6.79 -3.15 2.96
N ILE A 85 -5.56 -3.10 3.48
CA ILE A 85 -4.51 -2.20 3.04
C ILE A 85 -3.56 -3.00 2.15
N ASN A 86 -3.71 -2.84 0.87
CA ASN A 86 -2.96 -3.56 -0.16
C ASN A 86 -1.70 -2.77 -0.52
N ASN A 87 -0.65 -2.97 0.29
CA ASN A 87 0.52 -2.10 0.31
C ASN A 87 1.82 -2.79 -0.12
N ALA A 88 1.89 -4.12 -0.11
CA ALA A 88 3.10 -4.83 -0.51
C ALA A 88 3.61 -4.38 -1.89
N GLY A 89 4.91 -4.19 -2.00
CA GLY A 89 5.54 -3.77 -3.24
C GLY A 89 7.06 -3.77 -3.13
N ILE A 90 7.71 -3.83 -4.28
CA ILE A 90 9.16 -3.71 -4.45
C ILE A 90 9.46 -2.65 -5.50
N SER A 91 10.66 -2.13 -5.47
CA SER A 91 11.21 -1.20 -6.45
C SER A 91 12.67 -1.57 -6.72
N ILE A 92 13.09 -1.44 -7.95
CA ILE A 92 14.48 -1.61 -8.38
C ILE A 92 14.83 -0.40 -9.25
N ARG A 93 15.92 0.29 -8.91
CA ARG A 93 16.35 1.45 -9.67
C ARG A 93 17.36 1.03 -10.75
N HIS A 94 16.95 1.07 -12.03
CA HIS A 94 17.80 0.70 -13.16
C HIS A 94 17.45 1.52 -14.43
N ALA A 95 18.39 1.62 -15.38
CA ALA A 95 18.11 2.28 -16.64
C ALA A 95 17.16 1.42 -17.50
N PHE A 96 16.31 2.05 -18.31
CA PHE A 96 15.29 1.35 -19.10
C PHE A 96 15.85 0.25 -19.99
N LEU A 97 17.00 0.48 -20.61
CA LEU A 97 17.63 -0.50 -21.52
C LEU A 97 18.35 -1.64 -20.79
N ASP A 98 18.56 -1.50 -19.47
CA ASP A 98 19.27 -2.49 -18.66
C ASP A 98 18.29 -3.37 -17.83
N ILE A 99 16.98 -3.11 -17.91
CA ILE A 99 15.96 -3.92 -17.24
C ILE A 99 15.99 -5.34 -17.82
N THR A 100 16.30 -6.32 -16.99
CA THR A 100 16.21 -7.73 -17.38
C THR A 100 14.77 -8.23 -17.35
N GLN A 101 14.49 -9.32 -18.09
CA GLN A 101 13.16 -9.93 -18.05
C GLN A 101 12.78 -10.41 -16.64
N ASP A 102 13.73 -10.98 -15.91
CA ASP A 102 13.48 -11.48 -14.55
C ASP A 102 13.13 -10.34 -13.58
N GLU A 103 13.84 -9.21 -13.62
CA GLU A 103 13.53 -8.02 -12.82
C GLU A 103 12.15 -7.44 -13.17
N TRP A 104 11.85 -7.33 -14.46
CA TRP A 104 10.52 -6.93 -14.92
C TRP A 104 9.43 -7.84 -14.38
N ASP A 105 9.60 -9.15 -14.51
CA ASP A 105 8.62 -10.15 -14.07
C ASP A 105 8.44 -10.13 -12.56
N ASP A 106 9.52 -9.97 -11.78
CA ASP A 106 9.46 -9.85 -10.34
C ASP A 106 8.67 -8.61 -9.88
N VAL A 107 8.95 -7.44 -10.48
CA VAL A 107 8.23 -6.20 -10.16
C VAL A 107 6.76 -6.29 -10.53
N MET A 108 6.44 -6.85 -11.70
CA MET A 108 5.06 -7.09 -12.15
C MET A 108 4.34 -8.10 -11.24
N ALA A 109 4.99 -9.20 -10.88
CA ALA A 109 4.42 -10.24 -10.06
C ALA A 109 4.05 -9.73 -8.65
N VAL A 110 4.94 -8.97 -8.01
CA VAL A 110 4.69 -8.44 -6.67
C VAL A 110 3.71 -7.27 -6.70
N ASN A 111 3.99 -6.24 -7.50
CA ASN A 111 3.31 -4.95 -7.38
C ASN A 111 1.92 -4.92 -8.01
N LEU A 112 1.71 -5.68 -9.10
CA LEU A 112 0.44 -5.66 -9.84
C LEU A 112 -0.32 -6.97 -9.68
N THR A 113 0.31 -8.10 -10.03
CA THR A 113 -0.35 -9.42 -9.90
C THR A 113 -0.64 -9.75 -8.44
N GLY A 114 0.30 -9.48 -7.54
CA GLY A 114 0.12 -9.64 -6.09
C GLY A 114 -0.99 -8.76 -5.54
N ALA A 115 -1.03 -7.49 -5.95
CA ALA A 115 -2.12 -6.60 -5.57
C ALA A 115 -3.50 -7.13 -6.01
N PHE A 116 -3.58 -7.69 -7.22
CA PHE A 116 -4.79 -8.36 -7.73
C PHE A 116 -5.13 -9.61 -6.91
N HIS A 117 -4.18 -10.49 -6.61
CA HIS A 117 -4.42 -11.70 -5.83
C HIS A 117 -5.06 -11.39 -4.48
N VAL A 118 -4.45 -10.45 -3.74
CA VAL A 118 -4.92 -10.07 -2.40
C VAL A 118 -6.28 -9.38 -2.47
N ALA A 119 -6.44 -8.42 -3.39
CA ALA A 119 -7.69 -7.68 -3.55
C ALA A 119 -8.85 -8.60 -3.95
N GLN A 120 -8.63 -9.57 -4.86
CA GLN A 120 -9.66 -10.53 -5.26
C GLN A 120 -10.06 -11.45 -4.11
N THR A 121 -9.10 -11.97 -3.35
CA THR A 121 -9.34 -12.83 -2.18
C THR A 121 -10.14 -12.07 -1.11
N ALA A 122 -9.73 -10.84 -0.78
CA ALA A 122 -10.45 -9.99 0.17
C ALA A 122 -11.84 -9.59 -0.36
N GLY A 123 -11.94 -9.22 -1.63
CA GLY A 123 -13.20 -8.85 -2.27
C GLY A 123 -14.25 -9.97 -2.20
N ARG A 124 -13.86 -11.20 -2.52
CA ARG A 124 -14.75 -12.38 -2.38
C ARG A 124 -15.23 -12.57 -0.95
N HIS A 125 -14.35 -12.38 0.03
CA HIS A 125 -14.71 -12.46 1.45
C HIS A 125 -15.67 -11.34 1.86
N MET A 126 -15.35 -10.08 1.52
CA MET A 126 -16.14 -8.90 1.88
C MET A 126 -17.52 -8.91 1.21
N MET A 127 -17.64 -9.32 -0.05
CA MET A 127 -18.93 -9.47 -0.75
C MET A 127 -19.86 -10.46 -0.03
N LYS A 128 -19.33 -11.60 0.40
CA LYS A 128 -20.12 -12.62 1.16
C LYS A 128 -20.56 -12.08 2.53
N ARG A 129 -19.82 -11.12 3.10
CA ARG A 129 -20.15 -10.53 4.40
C ARG A 129 -21.01 -9.27 4.32
N GLY A 130 -21.24 -8.74 3.11
CA GLY A 130 -22.08 -7.58 2.87
C GLY A 130 -21.39 -6.23 3.10
N GLY A 131 -20.07 -6.17 3.13
CA GLY A 131 -19.35 -4.89 3.24
C GLY A 131 -17.85 -5.00 3.41
N GLY A 132 -17.14 -3.93 3.03
CA GLY A 132 -15.69 -3.81 3.22
C GLY A 132 -15.08 -2.57 2.61
N VAL A 133 -13.79 -2.38 2.87
CA VAL A 133 -12.97 -1.31 2.28
C VAL A 133 -11.66 -1.88 1.77
N ILE A 134 -11.30 -1.60 0.53
CA ILE A 134 -10.01 -1.93 -0.06
C ILE A 134 -9.27 -0.64 -0.38
N LEU A 135 -8.06 -0.50 0.14
CA LEU A 135 -7.19 0.65 -0.10
C LEU A 135 -5.86 0.16 -0.67
N ASN A 136 -5.55 0.60 -1.89
CA ASN A 136 -4.33 0.23 -2.60
C ASN A 136 -3.24 1.30 -2.42
N THR A 137 -1.99 0.89 -2.32
CA THR A 137 -0.83 1.77 -2.42
C THR A 137 -0.40 1.89 -3.88
N ALA A 138 -0.83 2.98 -4.54
CA ALA A 138 -0.30 3.40 -5.83
C ALA A 138 1.03 4.16 -5.66
N SER A 139 1.31 5.12 -6.51
CA SER A 139 2.44 6.06 -6.45
C SER A 139 2.20 7.19 -7.43
N THR A 140 2.80 8.35 -7.23
CA THR A 140 2.92 9.40 -8.27
C THR A 140 3.56 8.85 -9.54
N SER A 141 4.42 7.83 -9.43
CA SER A 141 4.99 7.07 -10.54
C SER A 141 3.94 6.39 -11.44
N GLY A 142 2.73 6.16 -10.95
CA GLY A 142 1.65 5.59 -11.76
C GLY A 142 0.96 6.60 -12.68
N THR A 143 1.18 7.89 -12.49
CA THR A 143 0.60 8.98 -13.28
C THR A 143 1.66 9.86 -13.95
N HIS A 144 2.88 9.85 -13.42
CA HIS A 144 4.03 10.59 -13.94
C HIS A 144 5.18 9.63 -14.21
N GLY A 145 5.91 9.84 -15.31
CA GLY A 145 7.08 9.02 -15.63
C GLY A 145 8.30 9.47 -14.84
N TYR A 146 8.79 8.60 -13.96
CA TYR A 146 10.07 8.80 -13.29
C TYR A 146 11.16 7.98 -14.01
N PRO A 147 12.31 8.59 -14.35
CA PRO A 147 13.40 7.85 -14.97
C PRO A 147 13.95 6.78 -14.01
N HIS A 148 14.44 5.70 -14.58
CA HIS A 148 15.00 4.54 -13.87
C HIS A 148 13.97 3.62 -13.15
N TYR A 149 12.67 3.75 -13.44
CA TYR A 149 11.58 3.02 -12.78
C TYR A 149 10.48 2.58 -13.76
N ALA A 150 10.82 2.20 -14.99
CA ALA A 150 9.82 1.94 -16.02
C ALA A 150 8.84 0.81 -15.66
N ASP A 151 9.34 -0.27 -15.10
CA ASP A 151 8.57 -1.40 -14.57
C ASP A 151 7.69 -0.99 -13.38
N TYR A 152 8.26 -0.29 -12.42
CA TYR A 152 7.54 0.24 -11.27
C TYR A 152 6.44 1.23 -11.70
N ASN A 153 6.75 2.17 -12.61
CA ASN A 153 5.78 3.10 -13.18
C ASN A 153 4.61 2.34 -13.83
N ALA A 154 4.91 1.29 -14.63
CA ALA A 154 3.91 0.47 -15.28
C ALA A 154 3.00 -0.23 -14.25
N THR A 155 3.59 -0.83 -13.19
CA THR A 155 2.80 -1.51 -12.15
C THR A 155 1.90 -0.55 -11.39
N LYS A 156 2.39 0.64 -11.03
CA LYS A 156 1.60 1.62 -10.27
C LYS A 156 0.51 2.27 -11.12
N GLY A 157 0.74 2.45 -12.42
CA GLY A 157 -0.31 2.78 -13.39
C GLY A 157 -1.39 1.70 -13.47
N GLY A 158 -0.98 0.43 -13.50
CA GLY A 158 -1.87 -0.73 -13.45
C GLY A 158 -2.73 -0.77 -12.17
N VAL A 159 -2.13 -0.51 -11.00
CA VAL A 159 -2.87 -0.44 -9.71
C VAL A 159 -3.90 0.68 -9.71
N ILE A 160 -3.59 1.83 -10.30
CA ILE A 160 -4.55 2.94 -10.46
C ILE A 160 -5.77 2.50 -11.30
N ALA A 161 -5.53 1.87 -12.45
CA ALA A 161 -6.59 1.37 -13.32
C ALA A 161 -7.42 0.26 -12.63
N LEU A 162 -6.75 -0.69 -11.98
CA LEU A 162 -7.37 -1.78 -11.21
C LEU A 162 -8.27 -1.22 -10.09
N THR A 163 -7.82 -0.19 -9.37
CA THR A 163 -8.61 0.47 -8.32
C THR A 163 -9.94 0.98 -8.84
N LYS A 164 -9.92 1.65 -10.00
CA LYS A 164 -11.13 2.21 -10.62
C LYS A 164 -12.10 1.12 -11.08
N ALA A 165 -11.58 0.06 -11.71
CA ALA A 165 -12.38 -1.08 -12.16
C ALA A 165 -13.06 -1.77 -10.97
N MET A 166 -12.29 -2.11 -9.93
CA MET A 166 -12.82 -2.74 -8.72
C MET A 166 -13.88 -1.87 -8.02
N ALA A 167 -13.69 -0.55 -7.98
CA ALA A 167 -14.65 0.34 -7.33
C ALA A 167 -16.02 0.31 -8.02
N LEU A 168 -16.04 0.20 -9.36
CA LEU A 168 -17.29 0.10 -10.14
C LEU A 168 -17.95 -1.27 -9.96
N GLU A 169 -17.16 -2.36 -10.03
CA GLU A 169 -17.68 -3.72 -9.99
C GLU A 169 -18.14 -4.16 -8.60
N LEU A 170 -17.51 -3.65 -7.52
CA LEU A 170 -17.77 -4.06 -6.14
C LEU A 170 -18.75 -3.13 -5.41
N ALA A 171 -19.14 -2.01 -6.03
CA ALA A 171 -20.17 -1.14 -5.47
C ALA A 171 -21.57 -1.82 -5.52
N PRO A 172 -22.48 -1.49 -4.59
CA PRO A 172 -22.32 -0.55 -3.47
C PRO A 172 -21.71 -1.21 -2.21
N THR A 173 -21.31 -2.48 -2.29
CA THR A 173 -20.94 -3.30 -1.12
C THR A 173 -19.55 -2.98 -0.58
N ILE A 174 -18.58 -2.71 -1.46
CA ILE A 174 -17.19 -2.45 -1.08
C ILE A 174 -16.74 -1.11 -1.65
N ARG A 175 -16.13 -0.28 -0.82
CA ARG A 175 -15.44 0.92 -1.27
C ARG A 175 -14.00 0.58 -1.64
N VAL A 176 -13.54 1.07 -2.78
CA VAL A 176 -12.17 0.85 -3.25
C VAL A 176 -11.54 2.18 -3.61
N ASN A 177 -10.40 2.51 -3.00
CA ASN A 177 -9.63 3.71 -3.33
C ASN A 177 -8.13 3.39 -3.38
N ALA A 178 -7.32 4.30 -3.86
CA ALA A 178 -5.87 4.24 -3.76
C ALA A 178 -5.30 5.52 -3.15
N ILE A 179 -4.17 5.38 -2.47
CA ILE A 179 -3.28 6.49 -2.14
C ILE A 179 -2.09 6.44 -3.09
N SER A 180 -1.71 7.59 -3.60
CA SER A 180 -0.57 7.81 -4.48
C SER A 180 0.46 8.68 -3.76
N PRO A 181 1.35 8.08 -2.93
CA PRO A 181 2.41 8.83 -2.30
C PRO A 181 3.41 9.37 -3.32
N GLY A 182 3.96 10.55 -3.06
CA GLY A 182 5.23 10.97 -3.61
C GLY A 182 6.40 10.33 -2.86
N TYR A 183 7.50 11.06 -2.71
CA TYR A 183 8.65 10.57 -1.96
C TYR A 183 8.33 10.44 -0.47
N CYS A 184 8.46 9.22 0.05
CA CYS A 184 8.24 8.87 1.45
C CYS A 184 9.48 8.21 2.04
N LEU A 185 9.89 8.62 3.23
CA LEU A 185 11.12 8.18 3.89
C LEU A 185 10.96 6.75 4.46
N THR A 186 11.06 5.77 3.59
CA THR A 186 10.93 4.33 3.90
C THR A 186 12.28 3.61 3.83
N PRO A 187 12.41 2.38 4.37
CA PRO A 187 13.57 1.54 4.12
C PRO A 187 13.87 1.32 2.62
N MET A 188 12.84 1.19 1.78
CA MET A 188 12.98 1.08 0.32
C MET A 188 13.67 2.32 -0.26
N GLN A 189 13.20 3.53 0.11
CA GLN A 189 13.80 4.79 -0.34
C GLN A 189 15.26 4.92 0.12
N ARG A 190 15.55 4.56 1.38
CA ARG A 190 16.91 4.61 1.92
C ARG A 190 17.86 3.61 1.29
N ALA A 191 17.37 2.50 0.76
CA ALA A 191 18.20 1.51 0.07
C ALA A 191 18.61 1.97 -1.34
N GLU A 192 17.80 2.83 -1.98
CA GLU A 192 18.01 3.28 -3.37
C GLU A 192 18.68 4.66 -3.48
N TYR A 193 18.62 5.49 -2.43
CA TYR A 193 19.06 6.88 -2.47
C TYR A 193 20.15 7.18 -1.45
N THR A 194 21.19 7.89 -1.88
CA THR A 194 22.18 8.49 -0.97
C THR A 194 21.58 9.73 -0.29
N ASP A 195 22.22 10.19 0.79
CA ASP A 195 21.77 11.40 1.49
C ASP A 195 21.77 12.63 0.57
N GLU A 196 22.76 12.78 -0.31
CA GLU A 196 22.82 13.85 -1.32
C GLU A 196 21.66 13.77 -2.32
N MET A 197 21.29 12.56 -2.74
CA MET A 197 20.13 12.35 -3.61
C MET A 197 18.82 12.72 -2.88
N MET A 198 18.70 12.37 -1.60
CA MET A 198 17.54 12.72 -0.78
C MET A 198 17.42 14.25 -0.60
N GLU A 199 18.52 14.95 -0.35
CA GLU A 199 18.54 16.41 -0.27
C GLU A 199 18.14 17.06 -1.60
N ARG A 200 18.63 16.54 -2.72
CA ARG A 200 18.25 17.01 -4.06
C ARG A 200 16.74 16.79 -4.31
N VAL A 201 16.18 15.68 -3.88
CA VAL A 201 14.73 15.41 -3.97
C VAL A 201 13.98 16.40 -3.10
N ASN A 202 14.38 16.60 -1.84
CA ASN A 202 13.75 17.55 -0.92
C ASN A 202 13.70 18.96 -1.51
N SER A 203 14.75 19.41 -2.19
CA SER A 203 14.80 20.73 -2.80
C SER A 203 13.82 20.93 -3.97
N LYS A 204 13.28 19.83 -4.53
CA LYS A 204 12.30 19.84 -5.63
C LYS A 204 10.86 19.66 -5.16
N ILE A 205 10.65 19.17 -3.94
CA ILE A 205 9.33 19.05 -3.35
C ILE A 205 8.94 20.41 -2.76
N PRO A 206 7.81 21.02 -3.13
CA PRO A 206 7.40 22.33 -2.60
C PRO A 206 7.32 22.39 -1.07
N LEU A 207 6.93 21.31 -0.37
CA LEU A 207 6.99 21.25 1.09
C LEU A 207 8.41 21.02 1.67
N GLY A 208 9.44 20.93 0.84
CA GLY A 208 10.86 20.91 1.23
C GLY A 208 11.35 19.63 1.89
N ARG A 209 10.57 18.55 1.89
CA ARG A 209 10.92 17.30 2.56
C ARG A 209 10.19 16.09 1.99
N HIS A 210 10.71 14.91 2.24
CA HIS A 210 9.96 13.66 2.10
C HIS A 210 8.77 13.61 3.08
N ALA A 211 7.73 12.89 2.71
CA ALA A 211 6.69 12.49 3.65
C ALA A 211 7.24 11.45 4.64
N THR A 212 6.62 11.36 5.82
CA THR A 212 6.84 10.24 6.73
C THR A 212 5.83 9.11 6.46
N PRO A 213 6.15 7.85 6.79
CA PRO A 213 5.20 6.75 6.71
C PRO A 213 3.91 6.99 7.49
N GLU A 214 3.99 7.69 8.63
CA GLU A 214 2.87 8.01 9.52
C GLU A 214 1.89 8.99 8.85
N GLU A 215 2.39 9.92 8.05
CA GLU A 215 1.53 10.84 7.28
C GLU A 215 0.70 10.08 6.26
N ILE A 216 1.30 9.11 5.56
CA ILE A 216 0.57 8.24 4.63
C ILE A 216 -0.43 7.33 5.38
N ALA A 217 -0.04 6.79 6.52
CA ALA A 217 -0.90 5.97 7.38
C ALA A 217 -2.13 6.73 7.87
N ALA A 218 -2.00 8.02 8.15
CA ALA A 218 -3.12 8.87 8.55
C ALA A 218 -4.20 8.96 7.45
N LEU A 219 -3.79 9.07 6.19
CA LEU A 219 -4.74 9.09 5.06
C LEU A 219 -5.39 7.73 4.84
N PHE A 220 -4.65 6.62 5.02
CA PHE A 220 -5.25 5.27 5.00
C PHE A 220 -6.34 5.12 6.07
N ALA A 221 -6.07 5.56 7.30
CA ALA A 221 -7.04 5.51 8.39
C ALA A 221 -8.29 6.36 8.05
N PHE A 222 -8.11 7.58 7.52
CA PHE A 222 -9.23 8.42 7.09
C PHE A 222 -10.08 7.74 6.02
N LEU A 223 -9.46 7.22 4.96
CA LEU A 223 -10.18 6.58 3.85
C LEU A 223 -10.89 5.27 4.26
N ALA A 224 -10.38 4.57 5.28
CA ALA A 224 -11.01 3.39 5.83
C ALA A 224 -12.22 3.72 6.74
N SER A 225 -12.27 4.93 7.31
CA SER A 225 -13.25 5.35 8.29
C SER A 225 -14.64 5.64 7.69
N GLU A 226 -15.63 5.86 8.56
CA GLU A 226 -16.96 6.33 8.20
C GLU A 226 -16.95 7.80 7.75
N ASP A 227 -15.90 8.56 8.11
CA ASP A 227 -15.71 9.95 7.68
C ASP A 227 -15.48 10.06 6.16
N ALA A 228 -15.07 8.95 5.51
CA ALA A 228 -14.86 8.82 4.06
C ALA A 228 -15.92 7.92 3.37
N ALA A 229 -17.13 7.79 3.93
CA ALA A 229 -18.14 6.83 3.46
C ALA A 229 -18.57 7.02 1.98
N PHE A 230 -18.44 8.23 1.42
CA PHE A 230 -18.77 8.51 0.02
C PHE A 230 -17.56 8.47 -0.93
N ALA A 231 -16.36 8.15 -0.40
CA ALA A 231 -15.14 8.05 -1.19
C ALA A 231 -14.99 6.64 -1.78
N SER A 232 -15.11 6.49 -3.10
CA SER A 232 -14.83 5.25 -3.84
C SER A 232 -14.40 5.56 -5.28
N GLY A 233 -13.46 4.78 -5.82
CA GLY A 233 -12.95 4.88 -7.18
C GLY A 233 -11.89 5.96 -7.42
N HIS A 234 -11.38 6.59 -6.36
CA HIS A 234 -10.44 7.70 -6.48
C HIS A 234 -9.01 7.34 -6.06
N VAL A 235 -8.07 8.11 -6.60
CA VAL A 235 -6.65 8.08 -6.25
C VAL A 235 -6.32 9.39 -5.56
N TYR A 236 -5.92 9.29 -4.30
CA TYR A 236 -5.57 10.43 -3.45
C TYR A 236 -4.06 10.65 -3.48
N VAL A 237 -3.63 11.70 -4.15
CA VAL A 237 -2.20 12.07 -4.22
C VAL A 237 -1.78 12.73 -2.91
N MET A 238 -0.64 12.30 -2.38
CA MET A 238 -0.03 12.84 -1.17
C MET A 238 1.48 12.96 -1.36
N ASP A 239 1.92 14.07 -1.97
CA ASP A 239 3.26 14.25 -2.54
C ASP A 239 3.94 15.59 -2.20
N GLY A 240 3.40 16.36 -1.29
CA GLY A 240 3.96 17.67 -0.94
C GLY A 240 3.90 18.69 -2.07
N ALA A 241 2.92 18.54 -2.97
CA ALA A 241 2.70 19.36 -4.18
C ALA A 241 3.72 19.12 -5.30
N GLU A 242 4.52 18.04 -5.25
CA GLU A 242 5.54 17.72 -6.28
C GLU A 242 4.93 17.65 -7.68
N THR A 243 3.77 17.02 -7.84
CA THR A 243 3.15 16.78 -9.16
C THR A 243 2.05 17.78 -9.52
N THR A 244 1.85 18.83 -8.72
CA THR A 244 0.70 19.74 -8.87
C THR A 244 0.85 20.73 -10.04
N GLY A 245 2.06 20.99 -10.51
CA GLY A 245 2.24 21.96 -11.59
C GLY A 245 3.68 22.07 -12.12
N GLY A 246 3.80 22.72 -13.29
CA GLY A 246 5.04 22.84 -14.01
C GLY A 246 6.08 23.72 -13.31
N LEU A 247 7.12 23.10 -12.78
CA LEU A 247 8.32 23.80 -12.27
C LEU A 247 9.11 24.52 -13.38
N ALA A 248 8.71 24.32 -14.66
CA ALA A 248 9.36 24.96 -15.80
C ALA A 248 9.10 26.49 -15.91
N SER A 249 8.18 27.00 -15.10
CA SER A 249 7.86 28.44 -15.04
C SER A 249 8.50 29.18 -13.85
N GLN A 250 9.37 28.51 -13.08
CA GLN A 250 10.09 29.11 -11.94
C GLN A 250 11.56 29.31 -12.25
#